data_b8898f7155b7230cbc075800356f4d93
#
_entry.id   b8898f7155b7230cbc075800356f4d93
#
_cell.length_a   1.000
_cell.length_b   1.000
_cell.length_c   1.000
_cell.angle_alpha   90.00
_cell.angle_beta   90.00
_cell.angle_gamma   90.00
#
_symmetry.space_group_name_H-M   'P 1'
#
loop_
_entity.id
_entity.type
_entity.pdbx_description
1 polymer ?
#
loop_
_entity_poly.entity_id
_entity_poly.type
_entity_poly.pdbx_seq_one_letter_code
_entity_poly.pdbx_strand_id
1 'polypeptide(L)'
;MTFKTFKKFIATAATAALMVSGAYAQDVTVIVGSAQDGFWNMVKKGVDDATLMVEANGGTVNFLQTQNYDNFGPDLASLIEQAVAQGAEGIAIPNWLPESETPALQAASDAGVKIMSFNAGQSEMANYDALNYFGSDEYLAGVAGGKYLASQGAKKILCHIQNPGAVNLETRCKGVEDGAKETGAEAYILRVPANLDQDMVGTSEAIKSELIADPSIDAVINLAAWAADASASAIDQLGKTGEIKLGTFDMSASVLERISNGTQAMAIDQQPYLQGFLA
;
A
#
# COMPACT_ATOMS: atom_id res chain seq x y z
N MET A 1 46.24 -51.74 64.94
CA MET A 1 45.36 -50.57 64.97
C MET A 1 45.31 -49.93 63.58
N THR A 2 44.26 -50.12 62.85
CA THR A 2 44.10 -49.79 61.43
C THR A 2 43.17 -48.64 61.30
N PHE A 3 43.67 -47.51 60.79
CA PHE A 3 42.85 -46.34 60.46
C PHE A 3 42.33 -46.49 59.03
N LYS A 4 41.00 -46.62 58.85
CA LYS A 4 40.32 -46.58 57.53
C LYS A 4 40.08 -45.14 57.15
N THR A 5 40.70 -44.67 56.12
CA THR A 5 40.49 -43.39 55.47
C THR A 5 39.22 -43.41 54.60
N PHE A 6 38.22 -42.67 54.95
CA PHE A 6 36.98 -42.51 54.17
C PHE A 6 37.22 -41.43 53.11
N LYS A 7 37.32 -41.80 51.85
CA LYS A 7 37.30 -40.81 50.72
C LYS A 7 35.88 -40.45 50.41
N LYS A 8 35.51 -39.20 50.68
CA LYS A 8 34.27 -38.62 50.21
C LYS A 8 34.44 -38.26 48.74
N PHE A 9 33.68 -38.91 47.85
CA PHE A 9 33.47 -38.47 46.49
C PHE A 9 32.43 -37.33 46.50
N ILE A 10 32.84 -36.12 46.16
CA ILE A 10 31.94 -35.03 45.85
C ILE A 10 31.63 -35.17 44.37
N ALA A 11 30.41 -35.61 44.07
CA ALA A 11 29.87 -35.56 42.69
C ALA A 11 29.42 -34.14 42.41
N THR A 12 30.19 -33.40 41.65
CA THR A 12 29.79 -32.08 41.12
C THR A 12 28.86 -32.33 39.93
N ALA A 13 27.58 -32.20 40.17
CA ALA A 13 26.58 -32.15 39.08
C ALA A 13 26.74 -30.81 38.33
N ALA A 14 27.40 -30.84 37.19
CA ALA A 14 27.42 -29.73 36.26
C ALA A 14 26.02 -29.67 35.61
N THR A 15 25.17 -28.78 36.11
CA THR A 15 23.93 -28.44 35.44
C THR A 15 24.31 -27.60 34.21
N ALA A 16 24.41 -28.25 33.04
CA ALA A 16 24.46 -27.56 31.76
C ALA A 16 23.10 -26.88 31.58
N ALA A 17 23.02 -25.59 31.90
CA ALA A 17 21.93 -24.76 31.45
C ALA A 17 22.00 -24.71 29.91
N LEU A 18 21.24 -25.56 29.25
CA LEU A 18 20.88 -25.38 27.86
C LEU A 18 20.17 -24.03 27.78
N MET A 19 20.93 -22.99 27.41
CA MET A 19 20.33 -21.78 26.86
C MET A 19 19.71 -22.22 25.51
N VAL A 20 18.47 -22.69 25.55
CA VAL A 20 17.60 -22.68 24.42
C VAL A 20 17.44 -21.18 24.12
N SER A 21 18.21 -20.69 23.16
CA SER A 21 17.80 -19.45 22.47
C SER A 21 16.45 -19.79 21.86
N GLY A 22 15.38 -19.54 22.63
CA GLY A 22 14.03 -19.58 22.11
C GLY A 22 14.06 -18.65 20.91
N ALA A 23 13.76 -19.17 19.74
CA ALA A 23 13.26 -18.32 18.69
C ALA A 23 12.10 -17.57 19.35
N TYR A 24 12.23 -16.27 19.54
CA TYR A 24 11.15 -15.47 20.05
C TYR A 24 10.05 -15.61 19.00
N ALA A 25 8.99 -16.30 19.37
CA ALA A 25 7.75 -16.31 18.63
C ALA A 25 7.33 -14.84 18.51
N GLN A 26 7.25 -14.33 17.31
CA GLN A 26 6.83 -12.94 17.10
C GLN A 26 5.38 -12.92 16.64
N ASP A 27 4.56 -12.15 17.35
CA ASP A 27 3.18 -11.91 16.99
C ASP A 27 3.11 -10.64 16.13
N VAL A 28 2.93 -10.82 14.82
CA VAL A 28 2.88 -9.74 13.85
C VAL A 28 1.42 -9.50 13.43
N THR A 29 1.03 -8.24 13.32
CA THR A 29 -0.24 -7.85 12.72
C THR A 29 0.01 -7.07 11.45
N VAL A 30 -0.57 -7.52 10.34
CA VAL A 30 -0.57 -6.79 9.06
C VAL A 30 -1.91 -6.09 8.91
N ILE A 31 -1.88 -4.76 8.74
CA ILE A 31 -3.08 -3.93 8.56
C ILE A 31 -3.08 -3.40 7.14
N VAL A 32 -4.22 -3.52 6.44
CA VAL A 32 -4.38 -3.12 5.04
C VAL A 32 -5.67 -2.32 4.83
N GLY A 33 -5.85 -1.83 3.61
CA GLY A 33 -7.05 -1.11 3.20
C GLY A 33 -8.29 -2.00 3.08
N SER A 34 -9.27 -1.53 2.33
CA SER A 34 -10.60 -2.14 2.24
C SER A 34 -10.58 -3.54 1.63
N ALA A 35 -11.37 -4.44 2.25
CA ALA A 35 -11.68 -5.76 1.72
C ALA A 35 -12.33 -5.75 0.32
N GLN A 36 -12.93 -4.62 -0.07
CA GLN A 36 -13.57 -4.46 -1.37
C GLN A 36 -12.57 -4.14 -2.49
N ASP A 37 -11.37 -3.71 -2.13
CA ASP A 37 -10.32 -3.37 -3.09
C ASP A 37 -9.47 -4.60 -3.47
N GLY A 38 -9.52 -4.96 -4.75
CA GLY A 38 -8.81 -6.13 -5.29
C GLY A 38 -7.29 -6.08 -5.15
N PHE A 39 -6.68 -4.89 -5.00
CA PHE A 39 -5.26 -4.73 -4.73
C PHE A 39 -4.83 -5.49 -3.45
N TRP A 40 -5.63 -5.40 -2.39
CA TRP A 40 -5.32 -6.02 -1.10
C TRP A 40 -5.44 -7.54 -1.11
N ASN A 41 -6.13 -8.13 -2.08
CA ASN A 41 -6.15 -9.59 -2.27
C ASN A 41 -4.76 -10.11 -2.69
N MET A 42 -4.03 -9.33 -3.50
CA MET A 42 -2.67 -9.70 -3.91
C MET A 42 -1.67 -9.47 -2.77
N VAL A 43 -1.83 -8.39 -1.99
CA VAL A 43 -1.05 -8.16 -0.76
C VAL A 43 -1.29 -9.31 0.21
N LYS A 44 -2.57 -9.68 0.45
CA LYS A 44 -2.93 -10.80 1.32
C LYS A 44 -2.27 -12.11 0.91
N LYS A 45 -2.21 -12.40 -0.39
CA LYS A 45 -1.52 -13.61 -0.88
C LYS A 45 -0.04 -13.62 -0.48
N GLY A 46 0.64 -12.46 -0.54
CA GLY A 46 2.02 -12.31 -0.06
C GLY A 46 2.11 -12.56 1.45
N VAL A 47 1.20 -11.96 2.23
CA VAL A 47 1.13 -12.17 3.68
C VAL A 47 0.87 -13.64 4.02
N ASP A 48 -0.07 -14.31 3.34
CA ASP A 48 -0.38 -15.72 3.57
C ASP A 48 0.86 -16.61 3.34
N ASP A 49 1.65 -16.33 2.31
CA ASP A 49 2.87 -17.09 2.04
C ASP A 49 3.98 -16.77 3.06
N ALA A 50 4.13 -15.51 3.51
CA ALA A 50 5.05 -15.14 4.58
C ALA A 50 4.64 -15.74 5.94
N THR A 51 3.34 -15.84 6.21
CA THR A 51 2.78 -16.47 7.43
C THR A 51 3.32 -17.87 7.63
N LEU A 52 3.45 -18.67 6.56
CA LEU A 52 4.01 -20.02 6.64
C LEU A 52 5.43 -20.02 7.21
N MET A 53 6.24 -18.99 6.89
CA MET A 53 7.61 -18.85 7.40
C MET A 53 7.62 -18.42 8.87
N VAL A 54 6.74 -17.49 9.24
CA VAL A 54 6.61 -17.01 10.63
C VAL A 54 6.15 -18.14 11.54
N GLU A 55 5.10 -18.88 11.16
CA GLU A 55 4.56 -20.02 11.92
C GLU A 55 5.57 -21.17 12.04
N ALA A 56 6.33 -21.45 10.99
CA ALA A 56 7.41 -22.45 11.04
C ALA A 56 8.49 -22.12 12.08
N ASN A 57 8.62 -20.84 12.46
CA ASN A 57 9.51 -20.34 13.50
C ASN A 57 8.80 -20.08 14.83
N GLY A 58 7.52 -20.48 14.98
CA GLY A 58 6.75 -20.42 16.23
C GLY A 58 6.04 -19.09 16.46
N GLY A 59 6.03 -18.16 15.50
CA GLY A 59 5.30 -16.91 15.55
C GLY A 59 3.86 -17.02 15.02
N THR A 60 3.12 -15.92 15.07
CA THR A 60 1.78 -15.80 14.49
C THR A 60 1.65 -14.55 13.62
N VAL A 61 0.75 -14.59 12.65
CA VAL A 61 0.41 -13.41 11.83
C VAL A 61 -1.09 -13.18 11.86
N ASN A 62 -1.49 -11.99 12.32
CA ASN A 62 -2.85 -11.50 12.23
C ASN A 62 -2.99 -10.62 11.00
N PHE A 63 -4.13 -10.72 10.31
CA PHE A 63 -4.44 -9.87 9.16
C PHE A 63 -5.70 -9.07 9.44
N LEU A 64 -5.57 -7.73 9.49
CA LEU A 64 -6.65 -6.80 9.73
C LEU A 64 -6.86 -5.91 8.51
N GLN A 65 -8.11 -5.56 8.23
CA GLN A 65 -8.48 -4.72 7.09
C GLN A 65 -9.71 -3.88 7.40
N THR A 66 -9.82 -2.70 6.76
CA THR A 66 -11.04 -1.90 6.85
C THR A 66 -12.16 -2.51 6.03
N GLN A 67 -13.42 -2.18 6.35
CA GLN A 67 -14.57 -2.66 5.60
C GLN A 67 -14.73 -1.90 4.27
N ASN A 68 -14.50 -0.59 4.31
CA ASN A 68 -14.57 0.34 3.19
C ASN A 68 -13.63 1.53 3.47
N TYR A 69 -13.74 2.59 2.72
CA TYR A 69 -12.95 3.83 2.89
C TYR A 69 -13.75 5.00 3.45
N ASP A 70 -14.99 4.80 3.93
CA ASP A 70 -15.88 5.89 4.38
C ASP A 70 -15.35 6.67 5.58
N ASN A 71 -14.71 5.96 6.52
CA ASN A 71 -14.12 6.53 7.76
C ASN A 71 -12.64 6.13 7.89
N PHE A 72 -11.90 6.20 6.79
CA PHE A 72 -10.65 5.50 6.57
C PHE A 72 -9.58 5.77 7.63
N GLY A 73 -9.24 7.01 7.91
CA GLY A 73 -8.19 7.35 8.88
C GLY A 73 -8.53 6.90 10.31
N PRO A 74 -9.71 7.25 10.86
CA PRO A 74 -10.13 6.77 12.18
C PRO A 74 -10.23 5.24 12.29
N ASP A 75 -10.68 4.56 11.23
CA ASP A 75 -10.76 3.09 11.22
C ASP A 75 -9.37 2.47 11.28
N LEU A 76 -8.40 3.00 10.55
CA LEU A 76 -7.00 2.53 10.61
C LEU A 76 -6.37 2.78 11.98
N ALA A 77 -6.57 3.98 12.57
CA ALA A 77 -6.10 4.26 13.92
C ALA A 77 -6.65 3.25 14.93
N SER A 78 -7.95 2.92 14.82
CA SER A 78 -8.60 1.89 15.66
C SER A 78 -8.01 0.49 15.45
N LEU A 79 -7.65 0.13 14.22
CA LEU A 79 -7.00 -1.16 13.94
C LEU A 79 -5.59 -1.23 14.52
N ILE A 80 -4.83 -0.12 14.52
CA ILE A 80 -3.53 -0.03 15.19
C ILE A 80 -3.68 -0.26 16.69
N GLU A 81 -4.62 0.45 17.32
CA GLU A 81 -4.91 0.29 18.75
C GLU A 81 -5.35 -1.14 19.09
N GLN A 82 -6.18 -1.74 18.24
CA GLN A 82 -6.60 -3.14 18.37
C GLN A 82 -5.40 -4.10 18.30
N ALA A 83 -4.49 -3.92 17.34
CA ALA A 83 -3.30 -4.75 17.21
C ALA A 83 -2.42 -4.68 18.49
N VAL A 84 -2.19 -3.48 19.02
CA VAL A 84 -1.44 -3.28 20.26
C VAL A 84 -2.15 -3.96 21.45
N ALA A 85 -3.48 -3.79 21.57
CA ALA A 85 -4.26 -4.41 22.64
C ALA A 85 -4.29 -5.95 22.55
N GLN A 86 -4.13 -6.52 21.37
CA GLN A 86 -4.01 -7.96 21.13
C GLN A 86 -2.59 -8.49 21.37
N GLY A 87 -1.64 -7.63 21.71
CA GLY A 87 -0.28 -8.03 22.06
C GLY A 87 0.65 -8.15 20.86
N ALA A 88 0.36 -7.50 19.72
CA ALA A 88 1.27 -7.48 18.59
C ALA A 88 2.66 -6.97 19.00
N GLU A 89 3.71 -7.72 18.66
CA GLU A 89 5.10 -7.32 18.82
C GLU A 89 5.61 -6.52 17.61
N GLY A 90 4.96 -6.75 16.45
CA GLY A 90 5.20 -6.01 15.22
C GLY A 90 3.90 -5.67 14.50
N ILE A 91 3.86 -4.48 13.87
CA ILE A 91 2.76 -4.05 13.01
C ILE A 91 3.33 -3.66 11.65
N ALA A 92 2.83 -4.28 10.57
CA ALA A 92 3.07 -3.86 9.21
C ALA A 92 1.85 -3.11 8.69
N ILE A 93 2.02 -1.86 8.23
CA ILE A 93 0.91 -0.98 7.89
C ILE A 93 1.33 0.11 6.90
N PRO A 94 0.48 0.48 5.92
CA PRO A 94 0.57 1.78 5.25
C PRO A 94 0.18 2.94 6.19
N ASN A 95 0.77 4.11 5.97
CA ASN A 95 0.32 5.36 6.61
C ASN A 95 -0.18 6.31 5.51
N TRP A 96 -1.46 6.23 5.19
CA TRP A 96 -2.08 7.02 4.11
C TRP A 96 -2.51 8.40 4.56
N LEU A 97 -3.07 8.51 5.76
CA LEU A 97 -3.62 9.73 6.35
C LEU A 97 -2.88 10.05 7.65
N PRO A 98 -1.67 10.65 7.58
CA PRO A 98 -0.78 10.83 8.72
C PRO A 98 -1.41 11.58 9.90
N GLU A 99 -2.32 12.52 9.63
CA GLU A 99 -3.02 13.25 10.70
C GLU A 99 -3.82 12.33 11.62
N SER A 100 -4.37 11.23 11.09
CA SER A 100 -5.15 10.25 11.85
C SER A 100 -4.31 9.09 12.36
N GLU A 101 -3.37 8.61 11.56
CA GLU A 101 -2.66 7.35 11.80
C GLU A 101 -1.36 7.53 12.58
N THR A 102 -0.60 8.60 12.30
CA THR A 102 0.71 8.82 12.95
C THR A 102 0.64 8.85 14.49
N PRO A 103 -0.36 9.48 15.14
CA PRO A 103 -0.45 9.44 16.60
C PRO A 103 -0.59 8.02 17.17
N ALA A 104 -1.39 7.16 16.53
CA ALA A 104 -1.56 5.77 16.95
C ALA A 104 -0.30 4.94 16.71
N LEU A 105 0.39 5.15 15.57
CA LEU A 105 1.66 4.50 15.25
C LEU A 105 2.77 4.91 16.23
N GLN A 106 2.85 6.20 16.59
CA GLN A 106 3.79 6.69 17.60
C GLN A 106 3.51 6.04 18.96
N ALA A 107 2.23 5.99 19.38
CA ALA A 107 1.88 5.35 20.65
C ALA A 107 2.22 3.84 20.66
N ALA A 108 2.04 3.14 19.53
CA ALA A 108 2.45 1.75 19.39
C ALA A 108 3.97 1.59 19.49
N SER A 109 4.73 2.46 18.81
CA SER A 109 6.20 2.47 18.86
C SER A 109 6.72 2.77 20.28
N ASP A 110 6.14 3.76 20.97
CA ASP A 110 6.46 4.10 22.36
C ASP A 110 6.17 2.94 23.33
N ALA A 111 5.16 2.11 23.02
CA ALA A 111 4.87 0.87 23.74
C ALA A 111 5.84 -0.29 23.41
N GLY A 112 6.77 -0.09 22.50
CA GLY A 112 7.80 -1.07 22.11
C GLY A 112 7.44 -1.95 20.91
N VAL A 113 6.28 -1.73 20.30
CA VAL A 113 5.87 -2.44 19.07
C VAL A 113 6.75 -2.00 17.89
N LYS A 114 7.24 -2.95 17.10
CA LYS A 114 8.05 -2.67 15.92
C LYS A 114 7.14 -2.32 14.73
N ILE A 115 7.39 -1.19 14.09
CA ILE A 115 6.58 -0.75 12.95
C ILE A 115 7.34 -1.01 11.65
N MET A 116 6.66 -1.63 10.69
CA MET A 116 7.09 -1.76 9.31
C MET A 116 6.11 -1.01 8.43
N SER A 117 6.60 -0.03 7.66
CA SER A 117 5.75 0.68 6.70
C SER A 117 5.79 0.02 5.33
N PHE A 118 4.66 0.01 4.63
CA PHE A 118 4.61 -0.41 3.24
C PHE A 118 3.52 0.36 2.48
N ASN A 119 3.52 0.35 1.17
CA ASN A 119 2.56 0.98 0.27
C ASN A 119 2.45 2.52 0.39
N ALA A 120 2.34 3.07 1.59
CA ALA A 120 2.22 4.52 1.82
C ALA A 120 2.99 4.95 3.08
N GLY A 121 3.32 6.25 3.18
CA GLY A 121 3.89 6.83 4.39
C GLY A 121 5.42 6.80 4.46
N GLN A 122 6.14 6.62 3.34
CA GLN A 122 7.60 6.63 3.33
C GLN A 122 8.19 7.89 3.97
N SER A 123 7.59 9.07 3.74
CA SER A 123 8.02 10.35 4.32
C SER A 123 7.79 10.45 5.83
N GLU A 124 6.87 9.64 6.36
CA GLU A 124 6.42 9.71 7.75
C GLU A 124 7.15 8.77 8.70
N MET A 125 7.96 7.87 8.17
CA MET A 125 8.63 6.78 8.91
C MET A 125 9.36 7.24 10.17
N ALA A 126 10.04 8.41 10.09
CA ALA A 126 10.80 8.96 11.21
C ALA A 126 9.90 9.43 12.37
N ASN A 127 8.61 9.67 12.12
CA ASN A 127 7.67 10.16 13.12
C ASN A 127 7.21 9.06 14.10
N TYR A 128 7.42 7.79 13.75
CA TYR A 128 7.03 6.63 14.57
C TYR A 128 8.08 5.50 14.53
N ASP A 129 9.33 5.86 14.25
CA ASP A 129 10.49 4.96 14.29
C ASP A 129 10.31 3.66 13.47
N ALA A 130 9.69 3.76 12.28
CA ALA A 130 9.52 2.60 11.42
C ALA A 130 10.86 1.98 11.02
N LEU A 131 10.94 0.66 11.05
CA LEU A 131 12.16 -0.08 10.74
C LEU A 131 12.59 0.05 9.28
N ASN A 132 11.62 0.03 8.35
CA ASN A 132 11.84 0.14 6.91
C ASN A 132 10.54 0.44 6.19
N TYR A 133 10.63 0.61 4.85
CA TYR A 133 9.51 0.79 3.95
C TYR A 133 9.61 -0.16 2.76
N PHE A 134 8.51 -0.84 2.44
CA PHE A 134 8.34 -1.65 1.24
C PHE A 134 7.24 -1.06 0.36
N GLY A 135 7.60 -0.40 -0.69
CA GLY A 135 6.64 0.23 -1.60
C GLY A 135 7.37 0.96 -2.73
N SER A 136 6.61 1.71 -3.50
CA SER A 136 7.13 2.55 -4.57
C SER A 136 7.66 3.87 -4.01
N ASP A 137 8.62 4.46 -4.71
CA ASP A 137 8.81 5.91 -4.64
C ASP A 137 7.67 6.56 -5.43
N GLU A 138 6.68 7.05 -4.70
CA GLU A 138 5.41 7.51 -5.26
C GLU A 138 5.58 8.73 -6.18
N TYR A 139 6.51 9.62 -5.81
CA TYR A 139 6.80 10.80 -6.63
C TYR A 139 7.47 10.39 -7.95
N LEU A 140 8.51 9.57 -7.89
CA LEU A 140 9.23 9.14 -9.09
C LEU A 140 8.35 8.27 -10.01
N ALA A 141 7.48 7.44 -9.44
CA ALA A 141 6.50 6.67 -10.20
C ALA A 141 5.51 7.60 -10.92
N GLY A 142 5.03 8.65 -10.24
CA GLY A 142 4.19 9.69 -10.84
C GLY A 142 4.91 10.43 -11.96
N VAL A 143 6.15 10.87 -11.75
CA VAL A 143 6.98 11.53 -12.77
C VAL A 143 7.12 10.63 -14.01
N ALA A 144 7.40 9.35 -13.82
CA ALA A 144 7.51 8.40 -14.92
C ALA A 144 6.17 8.26 -15.69
N GLY A 145 5.03 8.19 -14.97
CA GLY A 145 3.71 8.14 -15.56
C GLY A 145 3.39 9.36 -16.43
N GLY A 146 3.62 10.56 -15.90
CA GLY A 146 3.42 11.82 -16.63
C GLY A 146 4.29 11.92 -17.88
N LYS A 147 5.59 11.62 -17.76
CA LYS A 147 6.52 11.58 -18.88
C LYS A 147 6.12 10.57 -19.95
N TYR A 148 5.70 9.38 -19.53
CA TYR A 148 5.30 8.34 -20.47
C TYR A 148 4.08 8.76 -21.28
N LEU A 149 3.00 9.23 -20.63
CA LEU A 149 1.80 9.70 -21.35
C LEU A 149 2.12 10.85 -22.30
N ALA A 150 2.93 11.82 -21.87
CA ALA A 150 3.38 12.90 -22.75
C ALA A 150 4.19 12.38 -23.94
N SER A 151 5.03 11.36 -23.75
CA SER A 151 5.77 10.72 -24.84
C SER A 151 4.86 10.00 -25.86
N GLN A 152 3.66 9.59 -25.41
CA GLN A 152 2.62 9.04 -26.27
C GLN A 152 1.79 10.13 -26.99
N GLY A 153 2.17 11.39 -26.83
CA GLY A 153 1.56 12.54 -27.49
C GLY A 153 0.55 13.30 -26.66
N ALA A 154 0.30 12.90 -25.40
CA ALA A 154 -0.60 13.63 -24.53
C ALA A 154 -0.11 15.07 -24.29
N LYS A 155 -1.03 16.04 -24.31
CA LYS A 155 -0.79 17.45 -24.04
C LYS A 155 -1.39 17.90 -22.72
N LYS A 156 -2.52 17.31 -22.33
CA LYS A 156 -3.19 17.61 -21.08
C LYS A 156 -3.69 16.34 -20.41
N ILE A 157 -3.09 16.02 -19.27
CA ILE A 157 -3.29 14.79 -18.53
C ILE A 157 -4.20 15.07 -17.32
N LEU A 158 -5.31 14.36 -17.19
CA LEU A 158 -6.12 14.31 -15.99
C LEU A 158 -5.54 13.25 -15.03
N CYS A 159 -5.08 13.66 -13.85
CA CYS A 159 -4.71 12.74 -12.77
C CYS A 159 -5.86 12.61 -11.79
N HIS A 160 -6.44 11.41 -11.64
CA HIS A 160 -7.60 11.16 -10.81
C HIS A 160 -7.19 10.62 -9.43
N ILE A 161 -7.60 11.33 -8.36
CA ILE A 161 -7.44 10.92 -6.96
C ILE A 161 -8.80 10.47 -6.41
N GLN A 162 -8.92 9.19 -6.08
CA GLN A 162 -10.14 8.59 -5.52
C GLN A 162 -10.29 8.82 -4.00
N ASN A 163 -9.18 9.00 -3.27
CA ASN A 163 -9.19 9.25 -1.83
C ASN A 163 -8.34 10.49 -1.52
N PRO A 164 -8.94 11.69 -1.55
CA PRO A 164 -8.23 12.94 -1.33
C PRO A 164 -7.56 13.00 0.06
N GLY A 165 -6.32 13.50 0.09
CA GLY A 165 -5.53 13.58 1.31
C GLY A 165 -4.66 12.35 1.59
N ALA A 166 -4.88 11.23 0.90
CA ALA A 166 -3.98 10.09 0.98
C ALA A 166 -2.61 10.45 0.39
N VAL A 167 -1.56 10.44 1.23
CA VAL A 167 -0.24 11.01 0.89
C VAL A 167 0.41 10.37 -0.32
N ASN A 168 0.22 9.07 -0.54
CA ASN A 168 0.73 8.38 -1.71
C ASN A 168 0.03 8.86 -3.00
N LEU A 169 -1.28 9.03 -2.97
CA LEU A 169 -2.07 9.46 -4.14
C LEU A 169 -1.76 10.92 -4.51
N GLU A 170 -1.70 11.80 -3.52
CA GLU A 170 -1.32 13.20 -3.72
C GLU A 170 0.11 13.29 -4.28
N THR A 171 1.05 12.50 -3.75
CA THR A 171 2.43 12.46 -4.20
C THR A 171 2.57 11.92 -5.63
N ARG A 172 1.79 10.88 -6.00
CA ARG A 172 1.73 10.36 -7.38
C ARG A 172 1.27 11.42 -8.36
N CYS A 173 0.14 12.10 -8.09
CA CYS A 173 -0.36 13.14 -8.99
C CYS A 173 0.57 14.36 -9.04
N LYS A 174 1.22 14.73 -7.94
CA LYS A 174 2.28 15.76 -7.97
C LYS A 174 3.44 15.35 -8.89
N GLY A 175 3.87 14.11 -8.84
CA GLY A 175 4.85 13.56 -9.77
C GLY A 175 4.38 13.59 -11.23
N VAL A 176 3.11 13.24 -11.48
CA VAL A 176 2.51 13.31 -12.84
C VAL A 176 2.55 14.73 -13.38
N GLU A 177 2.18 15.74 -12.56
CA GLU A 177 2.28 17.17 -12.95
C GLU A 177 3.70 17.56 -13.35
N ASP A 178 4.68 17.24 -12.51
CA ASP A 178 6.06 17.62 -12.76
C ASP A 178 6.64 16.87 -13.97
N GLY A 179 6.34 15.57 -14.10
CA GLY A 179 6.76 14.74 -15.24
C GLY A 179 6.15 15.23 -16.58
N ALA A 180 4.87 15.59 -16.58
CA ALA A 180 4.20 16.17 -17.73
C ALA A 180 4.87 17.49 -18.13
N LYS A 181 5.08 18.40 -17.16
CA LYS A 181 5.69 19.70 -17.38
C LYS A 181 7.12 19.61 -17.95
N GLU A 182 7.94 18.69 -17.48
CA GLU A 182 9.30 18.47 -18.01
C GLU A 182 9.31 18.07 -19.47
N THR A 183 8.22 17.51 -19.99
CA THR A 183 8.06 17.07 -21.36
C THR A 183 7.19 18.00 -22.22
N GLY A 184 6.79 19.16 -21.67
CA GLY A 184 5.99 20.17 -22.37
C GLY A 184 4.51 19.87 -22.45
N ALA A 185 4.01 18.96 -21.61
CA ALA A 185 2.59 18.72 -21.37
C ALA A 185 2.11 19.38 -20.07
N GLU A 186 0.80 19.42 -19.85
CA GLU A 186 0.17 19.88 -18.62
C GLU A 186 -0.48 18.71 -17.92
N ALA A 187 -0.63 18.78 -16.59
CA ALA A 187 -1.47 17.87 -15.86
C ALA A 187 -2.45 18.64 -14.96
N TYR A 188 -3.62 18.06 -14.78
CA TYR A 188 -4.70 18.56 -13.95
C TYR A 188 -5.11 17.48 -12.94
N ILE A 189 -5.31 17.86 -11.69
CA ILE A 189 -5.67 16.91 -10.62
C ILE A 189 -7.17 17.00 -10.34
N LEU A 190 -7.88 15.90 -10.62
CA LEU A 190 -9.26 15.70 -10.22
C LEU A 190 -9.31 14.94 -8.90
N ARG A 191 -9.77 15.59 -7.84
CA ARG A 191 -10.07 14.96 -6.56
C ARG A 191 -11.56 14.72 -6.47
N VAL A 192 -11.97 13.45 -6.48
CA VAL A 192 -13.36 13.09 -6.26
C VAL A 192 -13.64 12.93 -4.76
N PRO A 193 -14.88 13.14 -4.29
CA PRO A 193 -15.23 12.87 -2.89
C PRO A 193 -14.93 11.42 -2.50
N ALA A 194 -14.39 11.20 -1.28
CA ALA A 194 -13.96 9.89 -0.80
C ALA A 194 -15.09 8.82 -0.79
N ASN A 195 -16.35 9.24 -0.69
CA ASN A 195 -17.50 8.34 -0.80
C ASN A 195 -17.72 7.76 -2.22
N LEU A 196 -16.95 8.22 -3.22
CA LEU A 196 -16.89 7.62 -4.56
C LEU A 196 -15.76 6.59 -4.68
N ASP A 197 -14.93 6.39 -3.64
CA ASP A 197 -13.91 5.34 -3.66
C ASP A 197 -14.61 3.96 -3.78
N GLN A 198 -14.18 3.18 -4.76
CA GLN A 198 -14.81 1.91 -5.21
C GLN A 198 -16.21 2.08 -5.87
N ASP A 199 -16.73 3.30 -6.02
CA ASP A 199 -17.95 3.54 -6.82
C ASP A 199 -17.61 3.74 -8.30
N MET A 200 -17.68 2.65 -9.06
CA MET A 200 -17.42 2.63 -10.50
C MET A 200 -18.29 3.61 -11.29
N VAL A 201 -19.57 3.72 -10.93
CA VAL A 201 -20.53 4.56 -11.69
C VAL A 201 -20.30 6.02 -11.36
N GLY A 202 -20.23 6.38 -10.08
CA GLY A 202 -20.01 7.74 -9.64
C GLY A 202 -18.67 8.29 -10.14
N THR A 203 -17.60 7.49 -10.07
CA THR A 203 -16.27 7.86 -10.58
C THR A 203 -16.27 8.02 -12.11
N SER A 204 -16.93 7.10 -12.85
CA SER A 204 -17.07 7.23 -14.30
C SER A 204 -17.78 8.53 -14.71
N GLU A 205 -18.88 8.86 -14.04
CA GLU A 205 -19.62 10.12 -14.33
C GLU A 205 -18.82 11.37 -13.95
N ALA A 206 -18.06 11.35 -12.85
CA ALA A 206 -17.19 12.46 -12.48
C ALA A 206 -16.09 12.70 -13.55
N ILE A 207 -15.41 11.65 -13.98
CA ILE A 207 -14.37 11.73 -15.01
C ILE A 207 -14.98 12.18 -16.35
N LYS A 208 -16.13 11.61 -16.75
CA LYS A 208 -16.84 12.00 -17.96
C LYS A 208 -17.22 13.48 -17.94
N SER A 209 -17.67 13.99 -16.81
CA SER A 209 -18.03 15.41 -16.65
C SER A 209 -16.83 16.33 -16.89
N GLU A 210 -15.65 15.98 -16.36
CA GLU A 210 -14.41 16.73 -16.61
C GLU A 210 -13.98 16.68 -18.08
N LEU A 211 -14.07 15.51 -18.73
CA LEU A 211 -13.73 15.36 -20.15
C LEU A 211 -14.69 16.15 -21.08
N ILE A 212 -15.94 16.36 -20.65
CA ILE A 212 -16.91 17.21 -21.36
C ILE A 212 -16.62 18.70 -21.10
N ALA A 213 -16.33 19.06 -19.85
CA ALA A 213 -16.09 20.44 -19.43
C ALA A 213 -14.79 20.99 -20.03
N ASP A 214 -13.77 20.14 -20.18
CA ASP A 214 -12.51 20.49 -20.82
C ASP A 214 -12.14 19.48 -21.93
N PRO A 215 -12.57 19.70 -23.16
CA PRO A 215 -12.26 18.83 -24.29
C PRO A 215 -10.77 18.82 -24.71
N SER A 216 -9.92 19.64 -24.10
CA SER A 216 -8.48 19.64 -24.35
C SER A 216 -7.75 18.55 -23.58
N ILE A 217 -8.42 17.89 -22.62
CA ILE A 217 -7.88 16.72 -21.90
C ILE A 217 -7.81 15.56 -22.89
N ASP A 218 -6.60 15.08 -23.14
CA ASP A 218 -6.30 14.00 -24.10
C ASP A 218 -5.63 12.77 -23.47
N ALA A 219 -5.45 12.80 -22.13
CA ALA A 219 -5.03 11.63 -21.35
C ALA A 219 -5.66 11.64 -19.96
N VAL A 220 -5.85 10.43 -19.42
CA VAL A 220 -6.28 10.20 -18.02
C VAL A 220 -5.30 9.22 -17.39
N ILE A 221 -4.83 9.52 -16.18
CA ILE A 221 -4.09 8.58 -15.34
C ILE A 221 -4.83 8.36 -14.02
N ASN A 222 -5.09 7.10 -13.72
CA ASN A 222 -5.73 6.67 -12.48
C ASN A 222 -4.70 6.12 -11.50
N LEU A 223 -5.03 6.13 -10.22
CA LEU A 223 -4.12 5.69 -9.17
C LEU A 223 -4.49 4.32 -8.58
N ALA A 224 -5.49 3.66 -9.20
CA ALA A 224 -5.94 2.30 -8.92
C ALA A 224 -6.53 1.65 -10.17
N ALA A 225 -6.41 0.33 -10.30
CA ALA A 225 -6.89 -0.42 -11.47
C ALA A 225 -8.41 -0.32 -11.67
N TRP A 226 -9.20 -0.36 -10.60
CA TRP A 226 -10.65 -0.22 -10.67
C TRP A 226 -11.07 1.17 -11.19
N ALA A 227 -10.34 2.23 -10.81
CA ALA A 227 -10.60 3.58 -11.30
C ALA A 227 -10.25 3.73 -12.79
N ALA A 228 -9.27 2.94 -13.29
CA ALA A 228 -9.02 2.86 -14.73
C ALA A 228 -10.18 2.20 -15.49
N ASP A 229 -10.89 1.25 -14.87
CA ASP A 229 -12.10 0.67 -15.45
C ASP A 229 -13.23 1.71 -15.53
N ALA A 230 -13.39 2.55 -14.50
CA ALA A 230 -14.32 3.68 -14.51
C ALA A 230 -13.98 4.71 -15.60
N SER A 231 -12.68 5.05 -15.73
CA SER A 231 -12.21 5.95 -16.79
C SER A 231 -12.42 5.38 -18.19
N ALA A 232 -12.13 4.09 -18.39
CA ALA A 232 -12.38 3.43 -19.65
C ALA A 232 -13.86 3.48 -20.06
N SER A 233 -14.77 3.27 -19.09
CA SER A 233 -16.21 3.41 -19.29
C SER A 233 -16.61 4.86 -19.68
N ALA A 234 -16.07 5.86 -18.98
CA ALA A 234 -16.31 7.28 -19.29
C ALA A 234 -15.86 7.64 -20.72
N ILE A 235 -14.66 7.21 -21.10
CA ILE A 235 -14.06 7.45 -22.43
C ILE A 235 -14.88 6.76 -23.52
N ASP A 236 -15.31 5.52 -23.27
CA ASP A 236 -16.15 4.76 -24.22
C ASP A 236 -17.51 5.40 -24.43
N GLN A 237 -18.19 5.84 -23.36
CA GLN A 237 -19.46 6.55 -23.44
C GLN A 237 -19.37 7.86 -24.25
N LEU A 238 -18.19 8.48 -24.32
CA LEU A 238 -17.91 9.65 -25.12
C LEU A 238 -17.52 9.31 -26.58
N GLY A 239 -17.35 8.02 -26.91
CA GLY A 239 -16.88 7.57 -28.21
C GLY A 239 -15.41 7.91 -28.49
N LYS A 240 -14.61 8.13 -27.43
CA LYS A 240 -13.20 8.57 -27.52
C LYS A 240 -12.18 7.46 -27.19
N THR A 241 -12.60 6.20 -27.21
CA THR A 241 -11.71 5.05 -27.01
C THR A 241 -10.59 5.04 -28.04
N GLY A 242 -9.32 5.04 -27.58
CA GLY A 242 -8.12 5.15 -28.42
C GLY A 242 -7.70 6.59 -28.77
N GLU A 243 -8.58 7.59 -28.62
CA GLU A 243 -8.23 9.02 -28.76
C GLU A 243 -7.63 9.56 -27.46
N ILE A 244 -8.32 9.36 -26.33
CA ILE A 244 -7.84 9.72 -25.00
C ILE A 244 -6.92 8.61 -24.50
N LYS A 245 -5.68 8.96 -24.16
CA LYS A 245 -4.70 8.01 -23.61
C LYS A 245 -5.08 7.64 -22.19
N LEU A 246 -5.14 6.34 -21.89
CA LEU A 246 -5.45 5.85 -20.56
C LEU A 246 -4.20 5.25 -19.90
N GLY A 247 -3.88 5.70 -18.70
CA GLY A 247 -2.85 5.15 -17.84
C GLY A 247 -3.41 4.81 -16.46
N THR A 248 -2.72 3.96 -15.73
CA THR A 248 -3.08 3.67 -14.33
C THR A 248 -1.88 3.25 -13.50
N PHE A 249 -2.01 3.34 -12.18
CA PHE A 249 -1.33 2.46 -11.24
C PHE A 249 -2.14 1.20 -11.09
N ASP A 250 -1.50 0.12 -10.68
CA ASP A 250 -2.02 -1.22 -10.50
C ASP A 250 -2.39 -1.96 -11.79
N MET A 251 -2.36 -3.27 -11.66
CA MET A 251 -2.74 -4.19 -12.71
C MET A 251 -3.98 -5.00 -12.31
N SER A 252 -4.82 -5.23 -13.30
CA SER A 252 -5.94 -6.16 -13.24
C SER A 252 -6.07 -6.89 -14.58
N ALA A 253 -6.91 -7.90 -14.66
CA ALA A 253 -7.17 -8.59 -15.92
C ALA A 253 -7.69 -7.63 -17.00
N SER A 254 -8.60 -6.72 -16.64
CA SER A 254 -9.15 -5.70 -17.56
C SER A 254 -8.10 -4.69 -18.02
N VAL A 255 -7.22 -4.24 -17.10
CA VAL A 255 -6.09 -3.36 -17.44
C VAL A 255 -5.14 -4.04 -18.44
N LEU A 256 -4.74 -5.29 -18.19
CA LEU A 256 -3.86 -6.05 -19.07
C LEU A 256 -4.49 -6.31 -20.44
N GLU A 257 -5.80 -6.59 -20.48
CA GLU A 257 -6.55 -6.73 -21.73
C GLU A 257 -6.53 -5.42 -22.54
N ARG A 258 -6.81 -4.27 -21.90
CA ARG A 258 -6.78 -2.96 -22.58
C ARG A 258 -5.40 -2.56 -23.07
N ILE A 259 -4.34 -2.91 -22.35
CA ILE A 259 -2.95 -2.72 -22.82
C ILE A 259 -2.69 -3.62 -24.03
N SER A 260 -3.08 -4.88 -23.96
CA SER A 260 -2.87 -5.86 -25.06
C SER A 260 -3.58 -5.47 -26.36
N ASN A 261 -4.78 -4.91 -26.26
CA ASN A 261 -5.57 -4.48 -27.43
C ASN A 261 -5.31 -3.01 -27.84
N GLY A 262 -4.43 -2.30 -27.12
CA GLY A 262 -4.00 -0.92 -27.45
C GLY A 262 -4.96 0.18 -27.02
N THR A 263 -5.99 -0.12 -26.21
CA THR A 263 -6.95 0.90 -25.70
C THR A 263 -6.51 1.52 -24.37
N GLN A 264 -5.45 0.99 -23.76
CA GLN A 264 -4.77 1.60 -22.61
C GLN A 264 -3.27 1.67 -22.88
N ALA A 265 -2.66 2.81 -22.57
CA ALA A 265 -1.26 3.10 -22.89
C ALA A 265 -0.28 2.44 -21.91
N MET A 266 -0.63 2.35 -20.62
CA MET A 266 0.29 1.87 -19.58
C MET A 266 -0.41 1.46 -18.30
N ALA A 267 0.33 0.68 -17.51
CA ALA A 267 0.10 0.49 -16.07
C ALA A 267 1.43 0.53 -15.32
N ILE A 268 1.42 1.05 -14.10
CA ILE A 268 2.55 1.04 -13.17
C ILE A 268 2.26 -0.05 -12.13
N ASP A 269 3.09 -1.10 -12.13
CA ASP A 269 2.97 -2.19 -11.18
C ASP A 269 3.64 -1.82 -9.84
N GLN A 270 2.88 -1.90 -8.76
CA GLN A 270 3.35 -1.65 -7.41
C GLN A 270 3.90 -2.90 -6.71
N GLN A 271 3.91 -4.05 -7.34
CA GLN A 271 4.35 -5.34 -6.77
C GLN A 271 3.60 -5.71 -5.47
N PRO A 272 2.23 -5.72 -5.45
CA PRO A 272 1.46 -5.89 -4.22
C PRO A 272 1.77 -7.19 -3.47
N TYR A 273 2.01 -8.28 -4.17
CA TYR A 273 2.45 -9.54 -3.56
C TYR A 273 3.73 -9.37 -2.74
N LEU A 274 4.75 -8.70 -3.33
CA LEU A 274 6.02 -8.49 -2.62
C LEU A 274 5.88 -7.52 -1.45
N GLN A 275 5.00 -6.53 -1.54
CA GLN A 275 4.69 -5.65 -0.41
C GLN A 275 4.16 -6.47 0.77
N GLY A 276 3.20 -7.36 0.53
CA GLY A 276 2.67 -8.21 1.59
C GLY A 276 3.65 -9.27 2.10
N PHE A 277 4.50 -9.80 1.24
CA PHE A 277 5.46 -10.84 1.62
C PHE A 277 6.65 -10.30 2.43
N LEU A 278 7.11 -9.07 2.13
CA LEU A 278 8.32 -8.48 2.72
C LEU A 278 8.04 -7.59 3.93
N ALA A 279 6.81 -7.06 4.08
CA ALA A 279 6.42 -6.26 5.22
C ALA A 279 6.24 -7.11 6.47
#